data_4c63682ae527ab04e84d658b7c07b043
#
_entry.id   4c63682ae527ab04e84d658b7c07b043
#
_cell.length_a   1.000
_cell.length_b   1.000
_cell.length_c   1.000
_cell.angle_alpha   90.00
_cell.angle_beta   90.00
_cell.angle_gamma   90.00
#
_symmetry.space_group_name_H-M   'P 1'
#
loop_
_entity.id
_entity.type
_entity.pdbx_description
1 polymer ?
#
loop_
_entity_poly.entity_id
_entity_poly.type
_entity_poly.pdbx_seq_one_letter_code
_entity_poly.pdbx_strand_id
1 'polypeptide(L)'
;HAGPDFSDVRLRIGSQEWVGNVEIHVRASDWRRHRHHTDSAYDSVVLHVVCQADEEVYNSRGEVLVQCQLCYPQDQDFLSQMLSKAQMMDTALAAIPCAQSLLATPALLTQGWRDALLLERWYCKAESIHRLLEITQHSWAHAFYITLAHNFGFHTNSLPFEMLALHTPLSCLQKHGNSLFQITAILLGQSGLLHANNATTPERQRLWSEYTFLQKKFSLRPIDIKLWK
;
A
#
# COMPACT_ATOMS: atom_id res chain seq x y z
N HIS A 1 4.12 -4.50 9.00
CA HIS A 1 3.03 -4.03 8.16
C HIS A 1 1.82 -3.73 9.05
N ALA A 2 1.20 -2.58 8.91
CA ALA A 2 -0.05 -2.27 9.58
C ALA A 2 -1.18 -2.49 8.58
N GLY A 3 -1.90 -3.59 8.68
CA GLY A 3 -3.04 -3.96 7.84
C GLY A 3 -2.77 -5.17 6.95
N PRO A 4 -3.83 -5.69 6.28
CA PRO A 4 -3.77 -6.88 5.43
C PRO A 4 -2.78 -6.77 4.27
N ASP A 5 -2.26 -7.92 3.82
CA ASP A 5 -1.25 -7.98 2.74
C ASP A 5 -1.76 -7.45 1.40
N PHE A 6 -3.03 -7.71 1.10
CA PHE A 6 -3.70 -7.19 -0.10
C PHE A 6 -5.01 -6.52 0.30
N SER A 7 -5.22 -5.30 -0.19
CA SER A 7 -6.42 -4.51 0.08
C SER A 7 -7.29 -4.40 -1.18
N ASP A 8 -8.61 -4.31 -0.97
CA ASP A 8 -9.62 -4.07 -2.02
C ASP A 8 -9.57 -5.07 -3.18
N VAL A 9 -9.31 -6.33 -2.87
CA VAL A 9 -9.22 -7.41 -3.85
C VAL A 9 -10.62 -7.86 -4.25
N ARG A 10 -10.81 -8.15 -5.54
CA ARG A 10 -12.00 -8.85 -6.05
C ARG A 10 -11.66 -10.30 -6.32
N LEU A 11 -12.35 -11.20 -5.65
CA LEU A 11 -12.13 -12.64 -5.74
C LEU A 11 -13.40 -13.32 -6.21
N ARG A 12 -13.25 -14.39 -6.98
CA ARG A 12 -14.34 -15.32 -7.28
C ARG A 12 -14.09 -16.63 -6.57
N ILE A 13 -14.96 -16.96 -5.63
CA ILE A 13 -14.92 -18.23 -4.90
C ILE A 13 -16.18 -19.00 -5.29
N GLY A 14 -16.02 -20.05 -6.10
CA GLY A 14 -17.14 -20.75 -6.73
C GLY A 14 -17.88 -19.84 -7.71
N SER A 15 -19.17 -19.62 -7.48
CA SER A 15 -20.04 -18.74 -8.27
C SER A 15 -20.21 -17.34 -7.69
N GLN A 16 -19.64 -17.05 -6.52
CA GLN A 16 -19.80 -15.79 -5.82
C GLN A 16 -18.58 -14.89 -5.99
N GLU A 17 -18.82 -13.60 -6.18
CA GLU A 17 -17.79 -12.57 -6.13
C GLU A 17 -17.69 -12.01 -4.71
N TRP A 18 -16.46 -11.91 -4.23
CA TRP A 18 -16.10 -11.36 -2.93
C TRP A 18 -15.22 -10.14 -3.13
N VAL A 19 -15.51 -9.09 -2.39
CA VAL A 19 -14.69 -7.87 -2.36
C VAL A 19 -14.22 -7.66 -0.93
N GLY A 20 -12.93 -7.53 -0.74
CA GLY A 20 -12.33 -7.33 0.58
C GLY A 20 -10.83 -7.51 0.55
N ASN A 21 -10.25 -7.80 1.69
CA ASN A 21 -8.81 -7.93 1.86
C ASN A 21 -8.39 -9.41 1.87
N VAL A 22 -7.11 -9.65 1.58
CA VAL A 22 -6.50 -10.99 1.66
C VAL A 22 -5.28 -10.91 2.57
N GLU A 23 -5.15 -11.91 3.43
CA GLU A 23 -3.98 -12.09 4.30
C GLU A 23 -3.31 -13.41 4.01
N ILE A 24 -1.97 -13.46 4.05
CA ILE A 24 -1.17 -14.65 3.75
C ILE A 24 -0.31 -15.01 4.95
N HIS A 25 -0.35 -16.25 5.36
CA HIS A 25 0.52 -16.78 6.41
C HIS A 25 1.11 -18.14 6.02
N VAL A 26 2.18 -18.53 6.67
CA VAL A 26 2.71 -19.89 6.54
C VAL A 26 1.78 -20.88 7.25
N ARG A 27 1.32 -20.56 8.46
CA ARG A 27 0.38 -21.37 9.24
C ARG A 27 -0.87 -20.56 9.57
N ALA A 28 -2.00 -21.23 9.66
CA ALA A 28 -3.24 -20.56 10.07
C ALA A 28 -3.13 -20.01 11.50
N SER A 29 -2.43 -20.70 12.39
CA SER A 29 -2.15 -20.29 13.78
C SER A 29 -1.37 -18.95 13.88
N ASP A 30 -0.68 -18.52 12.81
CA ASP A 30 0.01 -17.23 12.77
C ASP A 30 -0.98 -16.07 12.87
N TRP A 31 -2.22 -16.22 12.40
CA TRP A 31 -3.31 -15.26 12.57
C TRP A 31 -3.48 -14.85 14.04
N ARG A 32 -3.51 -15.84 14.94
CA ARG A 32 -3.64 -15.61 16.37
C ARG A 32 -2.35 -15.09 16.98
N ARG A 33 -1.20 -15.59 16.55
CA ARG A 33 0.12 -15.13 16.99
C ARG A 33 0.35 -13.66 16.70
N HIS A 34 -0.12 -13.18 15.55
CA HIS A 34 -0.05 -11.77 15.14
C HIS A 34 -1.20 -10.92 15.71
N ARG A 35 -2.13 -11.53 16.46
CA ARG A 35 -3.29 -10.88 17.10
C ARG A 35 -4.32 -10.29 16.14
N HIS A 36 -4.38 -10.77 14.90
CA HIS A 36 -5.36 -10.28 13.91
C HIS A 36 -6.80 -10.55 14.34
N HIS A 37 -7.06 -11.57 15.16
CA HIS A 37 -8.37 -11.88 15.73
C HIS A 37 -8.90 -10.82 16.72
N THR A 38 -8.08 -9.85 17.12
CA THR A 38 -8.49 -8.73 18.01
C THR A 38 -8.38 -7.38 17.33
N ASP A 39 -7.92 -7.33 16.08
CA ASP A 39 -7.69 -6.10 15.34
C ASP A 39 -8.77 -5.90 14.28
N SER A 40 -9.60 -4.87 14.46
CA SER A 40 -10.68 -4.51 13.53
C SER A 40 -10.19 -4.13 12.12
N ALA A 41 -8.91 -3.83 11.93
CA ALA A 41 -8.33 -3.59 10.61
C ALA A 41 -8.38 -4.84 9.71
N TYR A 42 -8.46 -6.03 10.31
CA TYR A 42 -8.53 -7.32 9.63
C TYR A 42 -9.96 -7.85 9.46
N ASP A 43 -10.99 -7.14 9.93
CA ASP A 43 -12.39 -7.57 9.81
C ASP A 43 -12.93 -7.59 8.37
N SER A 44 -12.24 -6.91 7.46
CA SER A 44 -12.55 -6.90 6.03
C SER A 44 -11.78 -7.97 5.24
N VAL A 45 -11.03 -8.84 5.91
CA VAL A 45 -10.35 -9.97 5.26
C VAL A 45 -11.40 -11.01 4.86
N VAL A 46 -11.49 -11.27 3.56
CA VAL A 46 -12.45 -12.23 2.96
C VAL A 46 -11.80 -13.56 2.64
N LEU A 47 -10.47 -13.62 2.58
CA LEU A 47 -9.71 -14.83 2.31
C LEU A 47 -8.40 -14.84 3.09
N HIS A 48 -8.17 -15.92 3.83
CA HIS A 48 -6.91 -16.20 4.49
C HIS A 48 -6.18 -17.32 3.74
N VAL A 49 -5.05 -16.99 3.11
CA VAL A 49 -4.24 -17.93 2.32
C VAL A 49 -3.14 -18.50 3.20
N VAL A 50 -3.02 -19.81 3.28
CA VAL A 50 -2.04 -20.47 4.16
C VAL A 50 -1.34 -21.63 3.48
N CYS A 51 -0.12 -21.94 3.91
CA CYS A 51 0.58 -23.17 3.52
C CYS A 51 0.13 -24.37 4.36
N GLN A 52 -0.24 -24.13 5.62
CA GLN A 52 -0.74 -25.15 6.56
C GLN A 52 -1.99 -24.60 7.25
N ALA A 53 -3.14 -25.23 7.03
CA ALA A 53 -4.39 -24.93 7.73
C ALA A 53 -4.43 -25.77 9.03
N ASP A 54 -3.66 -25.37 10.02
CA ASP A 54 -3.49 -26.07 11.31
C ASP A 54 -4.57 -25.72 12.33
N GLU A 55 -5.30 -24.61 12.16
CA GLU A 55 -6.46 -24.25 12.97
C GLU A 55 -7.50 -23.42 12.20
N GLU A 56 -8.75 -23.41 12.68
CA GLU A 56 -9.76 -22.46 12.24
C GLU A 56 -9.47 -21.08 12.84
N VAL A 57 -9.60 -20.02 12.02
CA VAL A 57 -9.37 -18.65 12.45
C VAL A 57 -10.64 -17.81 12.36
N TYR A 58 -10.73 -16.84 13.26
CA TYR A 58 -11.89 -15.97 13.43
C TYR A 58 -11.44 -14.52 13.38
N ASN A 59 -12.29 -13.65 12.84
CA ASN A 59 -12.08 -12.20 12.91
C ASN A 59 -12.45 -11.64 14.32
N SER A 60 -12.34 -10.32 14.51
CA SER A 60 -12.65 -9.69 15.80
C SER A 60 -14.12 -9.79 16.20
N ARG A 61 -15.02 -10.12 15.25
CA ARG A 61 -16.46 -10.32 15.45
C ARG A 61 -16.83 -11.76 15.77
N GLY A 62 -15.86 -12.69 15.76
CA GLY A 62 -16.10 -14.11 15.95
C GLY A 62 -16.62 -14.83 14.71
N GLU A 63 -16.53 -14.23 13.52
CA GLU A 63 -16.90 -14.85 12.26
C GLU A 63 -15.73 -15.70 11.73
N VAL A 64 -16.04 -16.91 11.25
CA VAL A 64 -15.03 -17.81 10.66
C VAL A 64 -14.54 -17.24 9.33
N LEU A 65 -13.22 -17.17 9.16
CA LEU A 65 -12.62 -16.77 7.90
C LEU A 65 -12.51 -17.92 6.92
N VAL A 66 -12.80 -17.63 5.66
CA VAL A 66 -12.54 -18.58 4.57
C VAL A 66 -11.04 -18.77 4.43
N GLN A 67 -10.58 -20.03 4.52
CA GLN A 67 -9.18 -20.39 4.36
C GLN A 67 -8.94 -21.08 3.03
N CYS A 68 -7.86 -20.73 2.37
CA CYS A 68 -7.35 -21.42 1.18
C CYS A 68 -5.96 -21.97 1.49
N GLN A 69 -5.85 -23.28 1.58
CA GLN A 69 -4.55 -23.92 1.71
C GLN A 69 -3.91 -24.09 0.34
N LEU A 70 -2.69 -23.54 0.19
CA LEU A 70 -1.88 -23.74 -1.00
C LEU A 70 -1.26 -25.13 -0.97
N CYS A 71 -1.70 -25.99 -1.89
CA CYS A 71 -1.02 -27.27 -2.13
C CYS A 71 0.16 -27.03 -3.07
N TYR A 72 1.35 -26.95 -2.53
CA TYR A 72 2.58 -26.95 -3.32
C TYR A 72 3.31 -28.29 -3.13
N PRO A 73 4.00 -28.80 -4.15
CA PRO A 73 4.83 -29.98 -3.98
C PRO A 73 5.85 -29.69 -2.89
N GLN A 74 5.78 -30.44 -1.78
CA GLN A 74 6.81 -30.40 -0.75
C GLN A 74 8.02 -31.18 -1.29
N ASP A 75 8.68 -30.62 -2.28
CA ASP A 75 9.98 -31.11 -2.69
C ASP A 75 10.96 -30.69 -1.60
N GLN A 76 11.01 -31.50 -0.53
CA GLN A 76 11.99 -31.35 0.57
C GLN A 76 13.40 -31.30 0.01
N ASP A 77 13.62 -31.96 -1.13
CA ASP A 77 14.91 -31.94 -1.83
C ASP A 77 15.19 -30.57 -2.44
N PHE A 78 14.23 -29.84 -2.98
CA PHE A 78 14.45 -28.50 -3.54
C PHE A 78 14.76 -27.47 -2.43
N LEU A 79 14.00 -27.48 -1.34
CA LEU A 79 14.24 -26.56 -0.20
C LEU A 79 15.53 -26.92 0.54
N SER A 80 15.81 -28.21 0.72
CA SER A 80 17.07 -28.66 1.36
C SER A 80 18.28 -28.38 0.47
N GLN A 81 18.16 -28.49 -0.86
CA GLN A 81 19.22 -28.10 -1.81
C GLN A 81 19.41 -26.59 -1.82
N MET A 82 18.34 -25.79 -1.72
CA MET A 82 18.45 -24.33 -1.61
C MET A 82 19.10 -23.91 -0.31
N LEU A 83 18.69 -24.50 0.82
CA LEU A 83 19.27 -24.23 2.15
C LEU A 83 20.71 -24.69 2.26
N SER A 84 21.05 -25.88 1.73
CA SER A 84 22.43 -26.38 1.72
C SER A 84 23.35 -25.53 0.84
N LYS A 85 22.87 -25.06 -0.31
CA LYS A 85 23.58 -24.09 -1.15
C LYS A 85 23.76 -22.75 -0.43
N ALA A 86 22.76 -22.26 0.29
CA ALA A 86 22.86 -21.02 1.06
C ALA A 86 23.85 -21.13 2.23
N GLN A 87 23.94 -22.30 2.87
CA GLN A 87 24.89 -22.55 3.97
C GLN A 87 26.35 -22.77 3.51
N MET A 88 26.58 -23.20 2.25
CA MET A 88 27.92 -23.39 1.70
C MET A 88 28.58 -22.09 1.23
N MET A 89 27.90 -20.95 1.35
CA MET A 89 28.32 -19.71 0.71
C MET A 89 28.72 -18.64 1.73
N ASP A 90 29.93 -18.77 2.26
CA ASP A 90 30.51 -17.88 3.29
C ASP A 90 31.18 -16.61 2.76
N THR A 91 30.78 -16.12 1.59
CA THR A 91 31.27 -14.86 1.00
C THR A 91 30.12 -13.92 0.65
N ALA A 92 30.33 -12.61 0.68
CA ALA A 92 29.32 -11.58 0.44
C ALA A 92 28.57 -11.71 -0.93
N LEU A 93 29.20 -12.29 -1.95
CA LEU A 93 28.60 -12.67 -3.23
C LEU A 93 27.69 -13.89 -3.13
N ALA A 94 27.85 -14.66 -2.10
CA ALA A 94 27.17 -15.91 -1.80
C ALA A 94 25.77 -15.71 -1.20
N ALA A 95 25.45 -14.52 -0.72
CA ALA A 95 24.11 -14.16 -0.24
C ALA A 95 23.04 -14.12 -1.36
N ILE A 96 23.46 -14.11 -2.63
CA ILE A 96 22.55 -14.14 -3.79
C ILE A 96 22.69 -15.49 -4.50
N PRO A 97 21.68 -16.40 -4.42
CA PRO A 97 21.78 -17.76 -4.92
C PRO A 97 22.18 -17.89 -6.41
N CYS A 98 21.89 -16.89 -7.23
CA CYS A 98 22.15 -16.87 -8.67
C CYS A 98 23.41 -16.07 -9.08
N ALA A 99 24.18 -15.50 -8.13
CA ALA A 99 25.30 -14.61 -8.46
C ALA A 99 26.34 -15.26 -9.38
N GLN A 100 26.74 -16.51 -9.13
CA GLN A 100 27.73 -17.22 -9.98
C GLN A 100 27.21 -17.52 -11.38
N SER A 101 25.90 -17.90 -11.47
CA SER A 101 25.28 -18.16 -12.78
C SER A 101 25.17 -16.85 -13.59
N LEU A 102 24.94 -15.73 -12.92
CA LEU A 102 24.86 -14.42 -13.54
C LEU A 102 26.21 -13.98 -14.12
N LEU A 103 27.33 -14.28 -13.43
CA LEU A 103 28.68 -13.99 -13.91
C LEU A 103 29.06 -14.81 -15.17
N ALA A 104 28.48 -16.01 -15.32
CA ALA A 104 28.67 -16.85 -16.47
C ALA A 104 27.75 -16.49 -17.66
N THR A 105 26.76 -15.60 -17.45
CA THR A 105 25.81 -15.22 -18.49
C THR A 105 26.43 -14.20 -19.45
N PRO A 106 26.32 -14.39 -20.77
CA PRO A 106 26.86 -13.44 -21.76
C PRO A 106 26.34 -12.02 -21.52
N ALA A 107 27.22 -11.02 -21.56
CA ALA A 107 26.89 -9.62 -21.31
C ALA A 107 25.74 -9.09 -22.19
N LEU A 108 25.65 -9.57 -23.44
CA LEU A 108 24.56 -9.19 -24.35
C LEU A 108 23.18 -9.62 -23.83
N LEU A 109 23.07 -10.82 -23.25
CA LEU A 109 21.80 -11.30 -22.69
C LEU A 109 21.41 -10.53 -21.44
N THR A 110 22.36 -10.26 -20.55
CA THR A 110 22.09 -9.48 -19.34
C THR A 110 21.73 -8.03 -19.67
N GLN A 111 22.35 -7.46 -20.70
CA GLN A 111 21.99 -6.12 -21.18
C GLN A 111 20.60 -6.10 -21.78
N GLY A 112 20.29 -7.03 -22.71
CA GLY A 112 18.96 -7.11 -23.32
C GLY A 112 17.85 -7.33 -22.29
N TRP A 113 18.08 -8.14 -21.26
CA TRP A 113 17.14 -8.33 -20.17
C TRP A 113 16.93 -7.05 -19.35
N ARG A 114 18.01 -6.34 -18.99
CA ARG A 114 17.90 -5.06 -18.27
C ARG A 114 17.14 -4.00 -19.08
N ASP A 115 17.40 -3.93 -20.38
CA ASP A 115 16.74 -3.00 -21.28
C ASP A 115 15.23 -3.32 -21.39
N ALA A 116 14.87 -4.62 -21.47
CA ALA A 116 13.48 -5.05 -21.46
C ALA A 116 12.76 -4.67 -20.15
N LEU A 117 13.37 -4.92 -18.99
CA LEU A 117 12.82 -4.51 -17.69
C LEU A 117 12.69 -2.99 -17.56
N LEU A 118 13.65 -2.23 -18.11
CA LEU A 118 13.57 -0.77 -18.10
C LEU A 118 12.40 -0.27 -18.94
N LEU A 119 12.20 -0.83 -20.13
CA LEU A 119 11.07 -0.50 -21.00
C LEU A 119 9.73 -0.85 -20.32
N GLU A 120 9.62 -2.04 -19.73
CA GLU A 120 8.43 -2.45 -18.99
C GLU A 120 8.08 -1.46 -17.86
N ARG A 121 9.09 -1.06 -17.07
CA ARG A 121 8.90 -0.04 -16.03
C ARG A 121 8.44 1.30 -16.60
N TRP A 122 8.96 1.72 -17.74
CA TRP A 122 8.53 2.95 -18.40
C TRP A 122 7.09 2.85 -18.87
N TYR A 123 6.69 1.73 -19.48
CA TYR A 123 5.32 1.49 -19.89
C TYR A 123 4.36 1.55 -18.69
N CYS A 124 4.67 0.85 -17.59
CA CYS A 124 3.85 0.90 -16.38
C CYS A 124 3.73 2.32 -15.81
N LYS A 125 4.82 3.09 -15.81
CA LYS A 125 4.80 4.49 -15.35
C LYS A 125 4.00 5.39 -16.27
N ALA A 126 4.17 5.25 -17.59
CA ALA A 126 3.41 6.02 -18.59
C ALA A 126 1.91 5.72 -18.46
N GLU A 127 1.53 4.46 -18.34
CA GLU A 127 0.13 4.05 -18.14
C GLU A 127 -0.47 4.63 -16.86
N SER A 128 0.29 4.66 -15.77
CA SER A 128 -0.15 5.30 -14.53
C SER A 128 -0.42 6.79 -14.71
N ILE A 129 0.43 7.50 -15.48
CA ILE A 129 0.23 8.91 -15.80
C ILE A 129 -0.99 9.10 -16.71
N HIS A 130 -1.18 8.22 -17.69
CA HIS A 130 -2.36 8.28 -18.57
C HIS A 130 -3.66 8.15 -17.77
N ARG A 131 -3.75 7.20 -16.85
CA ARG A 131 -4.91 7.06 -15.96
C ARG A 131 -5.16 8.33 -15.13
N LEU A 132 -4.09 8.93 -14.59
CA LEU A 132 -4.23 10.19 -13.86
C LEU A 132 -4.72 11.34 -14.76
N LEU A 133 -4.24 11.40 -15.99
CA LEU A 133 -4.73 12.40 -16.97
C LEU A 133 -6.21 12.21 -17.29
N GLU A 134 -6.69 10.98 -17.42
CA GLU A 134 -8.12 10.70 -17.62
C GLU A 134 -8.95 11.19 -16.43
N ILE A 135 -8.54 10.83 -15.20
CA ILE A 135 -9.23 11.24 -13.95
C ILE A 135 -9.21 12.76 -13.78
N THR A 136 -8.11 13.41 -14.16
CA THR A 136 -7.91 14.87 -14.00
C THR A 136 -8.35 15.70 -15.20
N GLN A 137 -9.14 15.12 -16.14
CA GLN A 137 -9.61 15.78 -17.35
C GLN A 137 -8.44 16.37 -18.17
N HIS A 138 -7.39 15.59 -18.35
CA HIS A 138 -6.16 15.93 -19.08
C HIS A 138 -5.37 17.11 -18.49
N SER A 139 -5.53 17.41 -17.21
CA SER A 139 -4.76 18.43 -16.52
C SER A 139 -3.39 17.90 -16.08
N TRP A 140 -2.33 18.24 -16.80
CA TRP A 140 -0.95 17.88 -16.43
C TRP A 140 -0.53 18.40 -15.07
N ALA A 141 -0.99 19.60 -14.67
CA ALA A 141 -0.69 20.18 -13.36
C ALA A 141 -1.31 19.34 -12.23
N HIS A 142 -2.55 18.87 -12.40
CA HIS A 142 -3.21 17.98 -11.44
C HIS A 142 -2.54 16.60 -11.40
N ALA A 143 -2.27 15.99 -12.54
CA ALA A 143 -1.60 14.69 -12.62
C ALA A 143 -0.21 14.75 -11.96
N PHE A 144 0.56 15.80 -12.19
CA PHE A 144 1.84 16.03 -11.52
C PHE A 144 1.68 16.17 -10.00
N TYR A 145 0.70 16.99 -9.55
CA TYR A 145 0.43 17.19 -8.13
C TYR A 145 0.11 15.86 -7.41
N ILE A 146 -0.76 15.03 -7.99
CA ILE A 146 -1.12 13.72 -7.42
C ILE A 146 0.09 12.80 -7.39
N THR A 147 0.87 12.74 -8.49
CA THR A 147 2.09 11.93 -8.58
C THR A 147 3.13 12.37 -7.55
N LEU A 148 3.30 13.68 -7.36
CA LEU A 148 4.21 14.23 -6.37
C LEU A 148 3.78 13.82 -4.95
N ALA A 149 2.51 14.01 -4.62
CA ALA A 149 1.96 13.61 -3.33
C ALA A 149 2.16 12.11 -3.05
N HIS A 150 1.79 11.24 -4.00
CA HIS A 150 2.02 9.80 -3.90
C HIS A 150 3.48 9.46 -3.55
N ASN A 151 4.44 10.11 -4.20
CA ASN A 151 5.86 9.85 -3.96
C ASN A 151 6.33 10.37 -2.59
N PHE A 152 5.74 11.43 -2.04
CA PHE A 152 6.01 11.87 -0.66
C PHE A 152 5.61 10.84 0.39
N GLY A 153 4.75 9.90 0.07
CA GLY A 153 4.35 8.82 0.96
C GLY A 153 5.40 7.73 1.18
N PHE A 154 6.52 7.73 0.44
CA PHE A 154 7.65 6.81 0.59
C PHE A 154 7.25 5.35 0.77
N HIS A 155 6.47 4.79 -0.09
CA HIS A 155 5.97 3.41 -0.04
C HIS A 155 4.95 3.14 1.08
N THR A 156 5.21 3.51 2.34
CA THR A 156 4.33 3.21 3.47
C THR A 156 3.03 4.01 3.44
N ASN A 157 3.11 5.29 3.11
CA ASN A 157 1.97 6.20 3.07
C ASN A 157 1.66 6.74 1.66
N SER A 158 2.11 6.03 0.61
CA SER A 158 1.87 6.46 -0.78
C SER A 158 0.39 6.58 -1.10
N LEU A 159 -0.42 5.59 -0.71
CA LEU A 159 -1.87 5.61 -0.91
C LEU A 159 -2.56 6.75 -0.14
N PRO A 160 -2.33 6.95 1.17
CA PRO A 160 -2.90 8.10 1.89
C PRO A 160 -2.55 9.45 1.27
N PHE A 161 -1.31 9.66 0.83
CA PHE A 161 -0.92 10.90 0.17
C PHE A 161 -1.57 11.10 -1.20
N GLU A 162 -1.73 10.03 -1.97
CA GLU A 162 -2.46 10.05 -3.25
C GLU A 162 -3.94 10.42 -3.01
N MET A 163 -4.58 9.75 -2.06
CA MET A 163 -5.97 10.04 -1.67
C MET A 163 -6.14 11.47 -1.16
N LEU A 164 -5.19 11.97 -0.37
CA LEU A 164 -5.18 13.36 0.07
C LEU A 164 -5.16 14.32 -1.13
N ALA A 165 -4.31 14.05 -2.13
CA ALA A 165 -4.21 14.89 -3.31
C ALA A 165 -5.48 14.83 -4.19
N LEU A 166 -6.07 13.64 -4.35
CA LEU A 166 -7.33 13.47 -5.07
C LEU A 166 -8.50 14.20 -4.41
N HIS A 167 -8.54 14.25 -3.07
CA HIS A 167 -9.60 14.91 -2.32
C HIS A 167 -9.33 16.40 -2.03
N THR A 168 -8.14 16.89 -2.36
CA THR A 168 -7.75 18.29 -2.17
C THR A 168 -7.49 18.93 -3.53
N PRO A 169 -8.46 19.64 -4.13
CA PRO A 169 -8.29 20.24 -5.46
C PRO A 169 -7.08 21.18 -5.50
N LEU A 170 -6.22 21.03 -6.52
CA LEU A 170 -5.04 21.87 -6.69
C LEU A 170 -5.41 23.36 -6.77
N SER A 171 -6.55 23.69 -7.40
CA SER A 171 -7.08 25.05 -7.48
C SER A 171 -7.37 25.67 -6.10
N CYS A 172 -7.69 24.86 -5.10
CA CYS A 172 -7.87 25.32 -3.72
C CYS A 172 -6.52 25.76 -3.13
N LEU A 173 -5.47 24.96 -3.30
CA LEU A 173 -4.12 25.28 -2.83
C LEU A 173 -3.54 26.49 -3.55
N GLN A 174 -3.75 26.60 -4.86
CA GLN A 174 -3.27 27.72 -5.69
C GLN A 174 -3.87 29.06 -5.24
N LYS A 175 -5.15 29.10 -4.85
CA LYS A 175 -5.80 30.32 -4.33
C LYS A 175 -5.17 30.81 -3.01
N HIS A 176 -4.50 29.91 -2.28
CA HIS A 176 -3.88 30.20 -1.01
C HIS A 176 -2.33 30.12 -1.05
N GLY A 177 -1.75 30.13 -2.26
CA GLY A 177 -0.32 29.98 -2.51
C GLY A 177 0.58 30.97 -1.74
N ASN A 178 0.06 32.14 -1.38
CA ASN A 178 0.78 33.16 -0.63
C ASN A 178 0.71 32.98 0.91
N SER A 179 -0.01 31.97 1.40
CA SER A 179 -0.21 31.72 2.82
C SER A 179 0.10 30.27 3.18
N LEU A 180 1.34 30.04 3.62
CA LEU A 180 1.75 28.72 4.11
C LEU A 180 0.84 28.21 5.23
N PHE A 181 0.37 29.12 6.09
CA PHE A 181 -0.55 28.78 7.19
C PHE A 181 -1.86 28.17 6.67
N GLN A 182 -2.48 28.77 5.63
CA GLN A 182 -3.72 28.28 5.04
C GLN A 182 -3.50 26.96 4.31
N ILE A 183 -2.42 26.80 3.56
CA ILE A 183 -2.03 25.55 2.91
C ILE A 183 -1.87 24.44 3.95
N THR A 184 -1.14 24.72 5.04
CA THR A 184 -0.94 23.78 6.14
C THR A 184 -2.27 23.38 6.78
N ALA A 185 -3.16 24.35 7.03
CA ALA A 185 -4.49 24.07 7.58
C ALA A 185 -5.31 23.18 6.65
N ILE A 186 -5.32 23.44 5.33
CA ILE A 186 -6.02 22.62 4.33
C ILE A 186 -5.46 21.20 4.33
N LEU A 187 -4.16 21.02 4.19
CA LEU A 187 -3.56 19.70 4.04
C LEU A 187 -3.70 18.86 5.32
N LEU A 188 -3.44 19.43 6.49
CA LEU A 188 -3.60 18.72 7.77
C LEU A 188 -5.07 18.41 8.09
N GLY A 189 -5.99 19.31 7.73
CA GLY A 189 -7.42 19.06 7.91
C GLY A 189 -7.95 18.01 6.94
N GLN A 190 -7.57 18.08 5.66
CA GLN A 190 -7.97 17.12 4.64
C GLN A 190 -7.38 15.73 4.87
N SER A 191 -6.20 15.65 5.46
CA SER A 191 -5.60 14.36 5.86
C SER A 191 -6.33 13.66 7.01
N GLY A 192 -7.27 14.33 7.70
CA GLY A 192 -7.91 13.82 8.91
C GLY A 192 -7.00 13.84 10.16
N LEU A 193 -5.76 14.32 10.04
CA LEU A 193 -4.82 14.39 11.16
C LEU A 193 -5.08 15.60 12.10
N LEU A 194 -5.87 16.56 11.64
CA LEU A 194 -6.26 17.73 12.41
C LEU A 194 -7.79 17.72 12.61
N HIS A 195 -8.23 17.64 13.86
CA HIS A 195 -9.64 17.67 14.25
C HIS A 195 -9.81 18.30 15.66
N ALA A 196 -11.04 18.63 16.03
CA ALA A 196 -11.33 19.35 17.27
C ALA A 196 -10.72 18.69 18.51
N ASN A 197 -10.79 17.35 18.61
CA ASN A 197 -10.35 16.62 19.80
C ASN A 197 -8.82 16.58 19.96
N ASN A 198 -8.04 16.81 18.89
CA ASN A 198 -6.57 16.83 18.95
C ASN A 198 -5.96 18.23 18.85
N ALA A 199 -6.78 19.27 18.76
CA ALA A 199 -6.33 20.67 18.72
C ALA A 199 -6.05 21.20 20.15
N THR A 200 -5.05 20.59 20.82
CA THR A 200 -4.72 20.88 22.22
C THR A 200 -3.81 22.10 22.39
N THR A 201 -3.02 22.42 21.38
CA THR A 201 -2.12 23.59 21.40
C THR A 201 -2.77 24.80 20.75
N PRO A 202 -2.41 26.05 21.14
CA PRO A 202 -2.95 27.27 20.51
C PRO A 202 -2.73 27.30 18.98
N GLU A 203 -1.61 26.80 18.52
CA GLU A 203 -1.29 26.73 17.08
C GLU A 203 -2.22 25.74 16.34
N ARG A 204 -2.44 24.55 16.89
CA ARG A 204 -3.38 23.56 16.32
C ARG A 204 -4.80 24.05 16.35
N GLN A 205 -5.21 24.79 17.39
CA GLN A 205 -6.55 25.43 17.46
C GLN A 205 -6.72 26.46 16.34
N ARG A 206 -5.71 27.27 16.06
CA ARG A 206 -5.72 28.24 14.96
C ARG A 206 -5.83 27.53 13.61
N LEU A 207 -5.04 26.48 13.39
CA LEU A 207 -5.09 25.68 12.16
C LEU A 207 -6.46 25.02 11.98
N TRP A 208 -7.02 24.48 13.06
CA TRP A 208 -8.37 23.86 13.03
C TRP A 208 -9.46 24.89 12.70
N SER A 209 -9.42 26.05 13.32
CA SER A 209 -10.37 27.13 13.04
C SER A 209 -10.30 27.58 11.58
N GLU A 210 -9.09 27.79 11.06
CA GLU A 210 -8.86 28.15 9.65
C GLU A 210 -9.34 27.03 8.71
N TYR A 211 -8.99 25.78 8.99
CA TYR A 211 -9.46 24.66 8.19
C TYR A 211 -10.98 24.56 8.16
N THR A 212 -11.66 24.72 9.29
CA THR A 212 -13.11 24.64 9.38
C THR A 212 -13.79 25.71 8.51
N PHE A 213 -13.22 26.91 8.45
CA PHE A 213 -13.68 27.96 7.56
C PHE A 213 -13.46 27.59 6.08
N LEU A 214 -12.23 27.15 5.72
CA LEU A 214 -11.87 26.78 4.36
C LEU A 214 -12.61 25.53 3.87
N GLN A 215 -12.84 24.57 4.76
CA GLN A 215 -13.63 23.38 4.49
C GLN A 215 -15.05 23.73 4.03
N LYS A 216 -15.73 24.64 4.74
CA LYS A 216 -17.08 25.12 4.36
C LYS A 216 -17.03 25.89 3.04
N LYS A 217 -16.06 26.78 2.89
CA LYS A 217 -15.90 27.63 1.70
C LYS A 217 -15.70 26.81 0.41
N PHE A 218 -14.96 25.73 0.46
CA PHE A 218 -14.62 24.90 -0.70
C PHE A 218 -15.35 23.55 -0.73
N SER A 219 -16.26 23.29 0.23
CA SER A 219 -16.97 22.01 0.38
C SER A 219 -16.04 20.80 0.43
N LEU A 220 -14.91 20.93 1.14
CA LEU A 220 -13.88 19.90 1.24
C LEU A 220 -14.35 18.74 2.15
N ARG A 221 -13.93 17.53 1.80
CA ARG A 221 -14.20 16.32 2.59
C ARG A 221 -12.87 15.65 2.95
N PRO A 222 -12.52 15.55 4.23
CA PRO A 222 -11.28 14.90 4.66
C PRO A 222 -11.30 13.42 4.33
N ILE A 223 -10.10 12.86 4.15
CA ILE A 223 -9.92 11.40 4.04
C ILE A 223 -9.99 10.75 5.42
N ASP A 224 -10.22 9.43 5.46
CA ASP A 224 -10.24 8.69 6.72
C ASP A 224 -8.83 8.63 7.33
N ILE A 225 -8.72 9.00 8.62
CA ILE A 225 -7.47 8.95 9.38
C ILE A 225 -6.88 7.52 9.44
N LYS A 226 -7.72 6.49 9.33
CA LYS A 226 -7.28 5.08 9.34
C LYS A 226 -6.41 4.69 8.15
N LEU A 227 -6.37 5.50 7.10
CA LEU A 227 -5.51 5.26 5.94
C LEU A 227 -4.02 5.49 6.24
N TRP A 228 -3.71 6.30 7.27
CA TRP A 228 -2.31 6.57 7.65
C TRP A 228 -1.71 5.41 8.46
N LYS A 229 -0.47 5.06 8.16
CA LYS A 229 0.29 4.00 8.82
C LYS A 229 1.43 4.55 9.67
#